data_431d3bc3bd586e1fe0eeef16ebe8a109
#
_entry.id   431d3bc3bd586e1fe0eeef16ebe8a109
#
_cell.length_a   1.000
_cell.length_b   1.000
_cell.length_c   1.000
_cell.angle_alpha   90.00
_cell.angle_beta   90.00
_cell.angle_gamma   90.00
#
_symmetry.space_group_name_H-M   'P 1'
#
loop_
_entity.id
_entity.type
_entity.pdbx_description
1 polymer ?
#
loop_
_entity_poly.entity_id
_entity_poly.type
_entity_poly.pdbx_seq_one_letter_code
_entity_poly.pdbx_strand_id
1 'polypeptide(L)'
;MNNSTRNLKMKKLLIATTALVATAGMASADITITGSAAAGIHSGLDAGASADGVYSNAGVVIAMSGATDNGITFSTSIDATAGTEIDSGDFELDGAAGGAFGLGAVSMSGSFGTLTFDDDGIDNLYDDGNSAADLSYSTTIGAVSLTLAHNTADVADANSMSAGYSASGMTFTLTASEDAAGTSNALSVAYALNDSVSLTGSSDQAAGAESVQTIGASTTLNGVSVSVSSANDSTWDLDLGYTAGGYALTYGVDETDGWTATATTSLGGGATFAAGVSSDDEMYAGVSFAF
;
A
#
# COMPACT_ATOMS: atom_id res chain seq x y z
N MET A 1 39.88 18.84 -23.62
CA MET A 1 38.69 19.58 -23.19
C MET A 1 38.19 18.95 -21.88
N ASN A 2 38.17 19.77 -20.87
CA ASN A 2 38.23 19.35 -19.45
C ASN A 2 36.87 18.83 -18.93
N ASN A 3 36.85 17.64 -18.27
CA ASN A 3 35.66 17.02 -17.67
C ASN A 3 34.95 17.95 -16.63
N SER A 4 35.68 18.88 -16.07
CA SER A 4 35.17 19.89 -15.12
C SER A 4 34.13 20.82 -15.75
N THR A 5 34.26 21.18 -17.03
CA THR A 5 33.31 22.07 -17.73
C THR A 5 31.99 21.40 -18.10
N ARG A 6 31.97 20.07 -18.30
CA ARG A 6 30.73 19.29 -18.56
C ARG A 6 29.90 19.17 -17.28
N ASN A 7 30.53 18.88 -16.11
CA ASN A 7 29.85 18.77 -14.84
C ASN A 7 29.24 20.11 -14.37
N LEU A 8 29.89 21.24 -14.68
CA LEU A 8 29.37 22.57 -14.40
C LEU A 8 28.15 22.93 -15.27
N LYS A 9 28.12 22.47 -16.53
CA LYS A 9 26.97 22.71 -17.42
C LYS A 9 25.75 21.86 -17.02
N MET A 10 25.94 20.60 -16.60
CA MET A 10 24.86 19.76 -16.11
C MET A 10 24.28 20.27 -14.77
N LYS A 11 25.13 20.67 -13.83
CA LYS A 11 24.67 21.30 -12.57
C LYS A 11 23.90 22.60 -12.81
N LYS A 12 24.32 23.41 -13.78
CA LYS A 12 23.62 24.66 -14.15
C LYS A 12 22.30 24.38 -14.87
N LEU A 13 22.19 23.29 -15.64
CA LEU A 13 20.93 22.89 -16.30
C LEU A 13 19.93 22.38 -15.26
N LEU A 14 20.38 21.59 -14.29
CA LEU A 14 19.52 21.07 -13.20
C LEU A 14 18.99 22.22 -12.31
N ILE A 15 19.87 23.18 -11.98
CA ILE A 15 19.47 24.38 -11.21
C ILE A 15 18.54 25.29 -12.02
N ALA A 16 18.73 25.37 -13.34
CA ALA A 16 17.88 26.19 -14.20
C ALA A 16 16.47 25.63 -14.38
N THR A 17 16.30 24.29 -14.41
CA THR A 17 14.98 23.66 -14.45
C THR A 17 14.24 23.84 -13.12
N THR A 18 14.91 23.70 -11.99
CA THR A 18 14.32 23.95 -10.66
C THR A 18 13.96 25.43 -10.47
N ALA A 19 14.79 26.37 -10.97
CA ALA A 19 14.51 27.81 -10.89
C ALA A 19 13.40 28.27 -11.85
N LEU A 20 13.19 27.57 -12.97
CA LEU A 20 12.11 27.92 -13.91
C LEU A 20 10.73 27.58 -13.37
N VAL A 21 10.62 26.53 -12.57
CA VAL A 21 9.38 26.18 -11.84
C VAL A 21 9.08 27.17 -10.73
N ALA A 22 10.10 27.70 -10.06
CA ALA A 22 9.94 28.68 -8.96
C ALA A 22 9.56 30.10 -9.41
N THR A 23 9.62 30.43 -10.71
CA THR A 23 9.30 31.79 -11.22
C THR A 23 7.98 31.90 -11.97
N ALA A 24 7.25 30.79 -12.18
CA ALA A 24 5.87 30.83 -12.67
C ALA A 24 4.96 31.25 -11.49
N GLY A 25 4.77 32.54 -11.32
CA GLY A 25 4.11 33.12 -10.17
C GLY A 25 2.69 32.61 -9.93
N MET A 26 2.36 32.45 -8.64
CA MET A 26 1.04 32.50 -8.02
C MET A 26 0.22 31.20 -7.90
N ALA A 27 0.80 30.06 -8.06
CA ALA A 27 0.40 28.84 -7.34
C ALA A 27 1.71 28.21 -6.87
N SER A 28 1.83 27.89 -5.59
CA SER A 28 2.98 27.09 -5.13
C SER A 28 2.83 25.70 -5.74
N ALA A 29 3.43 25.49 -6.90
CA ALA A 29 3.44 24.19 -7.54
C ALA A 29 4.74 23.49 -7.16
N ASP A 30 4.65 22.37 -6.46
CA ASP A 30 5.78 21.53 -6.11
C ASP A 30 5.83 20.32 -7.03
N ILE A 31 7.02 20.01 -7.53
CA ILE A 31 7.28 18.78 -8.28
C ILE A 31 8.37 18.02 -7.53
N THR A 32 8.03 16.80 -7.12
CA THR A 32 8.97 15.88 -6.48
C THR A 32 9.18 14.68 -7.40
N ILE A 33 10.42 14.30 -7.57
CA ILE A 33 10.79 13.09 -8.34
C ILE A 33 11.44 12.13 -7.37
N THR A 34 10.87 10.93 -7.27
CA THR A 34 11.42 9.82 -6.51
C THR A 34 11.63 8.63 -7.42
N GLY A 35 12.54 7.76 -7.06
CA GLY A 35 12.79 6.57 -7.82
C GLY A 35 13.04 5.38 -6.91
N SER A 36 12.80 4.19 -7.46
CA SER A 36 13.09 2.91 -6.84
C SER A 36 13.68 1.95 -7.86
N ALA A 37 14.46 1.01 -7.40
CA ALA A 37 14.91 -0.12 -8.19
C ALA A 37 15.13 -1.32 -7.28
N ALA A 38 14.88 -2.53 -7.79
CA ALA A 38 15.19 -3.76 -7.07
C ALA A 38 15.78 -4.79 -8.05
N ALA A 39 16.57 -5.70 -7.51
CA ALA A 39 17.06 -6.85 -8.27
C ALA A 39 17.39 -7.99 -7.30
N GLY A 40 17.18 -9.22 -7.76
CA GLY A 40 17.47 -10.39 -6.98
C GLY A 40 17.25 -11.69 -7.75
N ILE A 41 17.22 -12.76 -7.00
CA ILE A 41 16.95 -14.12 -7.48
C ILE A 41 15.69 -14.66 -6.82
N HIS A 42 15.02 -15.55 -7.50
CA HIS A 42 13.84 -16.25 -6.99
C HIS A 42 13.82 -17.72 -7.44
N SER A 43 13.05 -18.51 -6.73
CA SER A 43 12.74 -19.91 -7.08
C SER A 43 11.31 -20.19 -6.66
N GLY A 44 10.55 -20.88 -7.51
CA GLY A 44 9.18 -21.33 -7.21
C GLY A 44 8.07 -20.27 -7.32
N LEU A 45 8.40 -19.00 -7.50
CA LEU A 45 7.45 -17.88 -7.42
C LEU A 45 6.51 -17.72 -8.63
N ASP A 46 6.40 -18.63 -9.51
CA ASP A 46 5.44 -18.51 -10.61
C ASP A 46 5.12 -19.89 -11.20
N ALA A 47 3.89 -20.29 -11.06
CA ALA A 47 3.38 -21.58 -11.56
C ALA A 47 3.36 -21.70 -13.10
N GLY A 48 3.69 -20.65 -13.85
CA GLY A 48 3.52 -20.61 -15.30
C GLY A 48 4.78 -20.39 -16.14
N ALA A 49 5.88 -19.96 -15.55
CA ALA A 49 7.12 -19.66 -16.27
C ALA A 49 8.33 -20.15 -15.48
N SER A 50 9.52 -20.10 -15.77
CA SER A 50 10.72 -20.64 -15.13
C SER A 50 10.62 -20.63 -13.60
N ALA A 51 10.58 -21.79 -12.99
CA ALA A 51 10.53 -21.96 -11.53
C ALA A 51 11.69 -21.28 -10.79
N ASP A 52 12.76 -20.98 -11.51
CA ASP A 52 13.95 -20.27 -10.99
C ASP A 52 14.34 -19.12 -11.91
N GLY A 53 14.72 -18.00 -11.34
CA GLY A 53 15.08 -16.85 -12.17
C GLY A 53 15.73 -15.69 -11.42
N VAL A 54 15.82 -14.60 -12.15
CA VAL A 54 16.18 -13.30 -11.64
C VAL A 54 15.02 -12.34 -11.83
N TYR A 55 14.78 -11.48 -10.86
CA TYR A 55 13.90 -10.36 -11.01
C TYR A 55 14.70 -9.05 -11.02
N SER A 56 14.19 -8.08 -11.71
CA SER A 56 14.71 -6.72 -11.64
C SER A 56 13.63 -5.74 -12.09
N ASN A 57 13.53 -4.65 -11.37
CA ASN A 57 12.63 -3.55 -11.70
C ASN A 57 13.28 -2.19 -11.46
N ALA A 58 12.69 -1.18 -12.06
CA ALA A 58 12.98 0.20 -11.74
C ALA A 58 11.72 1.05 -11.97
N GLY A 59 11.50 2.00 -11.08
CA GLY A 59 10.37 2.93 -11.15
C GLY A 59 10.80 4.37 -10.90
N VAL A 60 10.07 5.30 -11.50
CA VAL A 60 10.18 6.73 -11.23
C VAL A 60 8.77 7.29 -11.04
N VAL A 61 8.57 8.02 -9.96
CA VAL A 61 7.33 8.75 -9.67
C VAL A 61 7.61 10.24 -9.77
N ILE A 62 6.81 10.94 -10.56
CA ILE A 62 6.79 12.40 -10.65
C ILE A 62 5.52 12.91 -9.99
N ALA A 63 5.61 13.26 -8.72
CA ALA A 63 4.50 13.83 -7.96
C ALA A 63 4.42 15.34 -8.20
N MET A 64 3.23 15.83 -8.44
CA MET A 64 2.91 17.23 -8.70
C MET A 64 1.83 17.69 -7.73
N SER A 65 2.04 18.83 -7.09
CA SER A 65 1.03 19.45 -6.24
C SER A 65 1.01 20.96 -6.42
N GLY A 66 -0.13 21.55 -6.12
CA GLY A 66 -0.30 23.00 -6.17
C GLY A 66 -1.44 23.44 -5.27
N ALA A 67 -1.37 24.67 -4.78
CA ALA A 67 -2.40 25.26 -3.93
C ALA A 67 -2.90 26.58 -4.52
N THR A 68 -4.20 26.81 -4.39
CA THR A 68 -4.85 28.08 -4.73
C THR A 68 -4.80 29.05 -3.54
N ASP A 69 -4.98 30.33 -3.80
CA ASP A 69 -4.98 31.39 -2.75
C ASP A 69 -6.09 31.19 -1.69
N ASN A 70 -7.17 30.47 -2.03
CA ASN A 70 -8.27 30.16 -1.12
C ASN A 70 -8.11 28.81 -0.40
N GLY A 71 -6.91 28.20 -0.45
CA GLY A 71 -6.56 27.02 0.34
C GLY A 71 -7.05 25.69 -0.23
N ILE A 72 -7.39 25.64 -1.52
CA ILE A 72 -7.63 24.36 -2.21
C ILE A 72 -6.29 23.83 -2.75
N THR A 73 -5.96 22.59 -2.41
CA THR A 73 -4.75 21.90 -2.90
C THR A 73 -5.15 20.88 -3.97
N PHE A 74 -4.36 20.82 -5.03
CA PHE A 74 -4.47 19.81 -6.09
C PHE A 74 -3.20 18.95 -6.07
N SER A 75 -3.34 17.65 -6.32
CA SER A 75 -2.21 16.74 -6.47
C SER A 75 -2.49 15.65 -7.47
N THR A 76 -1.43 15.19 -8.12
CA THR A 76 -1.43 14.01 -9.01
C THR A 76 0.00 13.48 -9.14
N SER A 77 0.16 12.28 -9.69
CA SER A 77 1.46 11.74 -10.07
C SER A 77 1.48 11.19 -11.50
N ILE A 78 2.67 11.01 -12.01
CA ILE A 78 2.93 10.22 -13.20
C ILE A 78 3.96 9.17 -12.81
N ASP A 79 3.64 7.92 -13.08
CA ASP A 79 4.46 6.78 -12.72
C ASP A 79 5.01 6.09 -13.97
N ALA A 80 6.29 5.78 -13.94
CA ALA A 80 6.94 5.00 -14.98
C ALA A 80 7.66 3.82 -14.32
N THR A 81 7.25 2.61 -14.62
CA THR A 81 7.82 1.38 -14.07
C THR A 81 8.21 0.42 -15.17
N ALA A 82 9.24 -0.37 -14.95
CA ALA A 82 9.69 -1.42 -15.87
C ALA A 82 10.29 -2.59 -15.09
N GLY A 83 10.10 -3.80 -15.61
CA GLY A 83 10.62 -5.02 -15.04
C GLY A 83 9.59 -5.75 -14.18
N THR A 84 10.08 -6.73 -13.43
CA THR A 84 9.29 -7.55 -12.49
C THR A 84 9.80 -7.32 -11.08
N GLU A 85 8.92 -7.32 -10.11
CA GLU A 85 9.24 -7.25 -8.69
C GLU A 85 8.76 -8.49 -7.95
N ILE A 86 9.21 -8.65 -6.72
CA ILE A 86 8.69 -9.64 -5.81
C ILE A 86 7.65 -8.97 -4.92
N ASP A 87 6.42 -9.49 -4.93
CA ASP A 87 5.54 -9.29 -3.81
C ASP A 87 5.96 -10.22 -2.67
N SER A 88 6.43 -9.61 -1.58
CA SER A 88 6.91 -10.36 -0.41
C SER A 88 5.78 -10.83 0.49
N GLY A 89 4.54 -10.39 0.26
CA GLY A 89 3.36 -10.77 1.02
C GLY A 89 2.81 -12.12 0.58
N ASP A 90 2.70 -12.32 -0.71
CA ASP A 90 2.13 -13.54 -1.31
C ASP A 90 3.14 -14.38 -2.10
N PHE A 91 4.42 -13.99 -2.11
CA PHE A 91 5.50 -14.71 -2.80
C PHE A 91 5.29 -14.81 -4.31
N GLU A 92 4.74 -13.78 -4.94
CA GLU A 92 4.51 -13.73 -6.38
C GLU A 92 5.48 -12.78 -7.11
N LEU A 93 5.60 -12.99 -8.42
CA LEU A 93 6.30 -12.08 -9.32
C LEU A 93 5.29 -11.13 -9.95
N ASP A 94 5.36 -9.87 -9.57
CA ASP A 94 4.52 -8.81 -10.08
C ASP A 94 5.17 -7.97 -11.16
N GLY A 95 4.33 -7.26 -11.90
CA GLY A 95 4.71 -6.28 -12.88
C GLY A 95 4.93 -6.82 -14.28
N ALA A 96 4.80 -5.95 -15.25
CA ALA A 96 4.98 -6.28 -16.65
C ALA A 96 6.45 -6.05 -17.07
N ALA A 97 7.09 -7.07 -17.61
CA ALA A 97 8.46 -6.98 -18.12
C ALA A 97 8.65 -5.86 -19.17
N GLY A 98 7.56 -5.44 -19.84
CA GLY A 98 7.57 -4.40 -20.87
C GLY A 98 7.55 -2.96 -20.36
N GLY A 99 7.33 -2.76 -19.08
CA GLY A 99 7.16 -1.45 -18.47
C GLY A 99 5.78 -0.82 -18.67
N ALA A 100 5.41 0.03 -17.72
CA ALA A 100 4.17 0.78 -17.72
C ALA A 100 4.45 2.28 -17.52
N PHE A 101 3.56 3.11 -18.04
CA PHE A 101 3.53 4.56 -17.81
C PHE A 101 2.10 4.94 -17.50
N GLY A 102 1.86 5.37 -16.29
CA GLY A 102 0.52 5.62 -15.76
C GLY A 102 0.33 7.05 -15.25
N LEU A 103 -0.90 7.51 -15.30
CA LEU A 103 -1.35 8.68 -14.56
C LEU A 103 -1.93 8.18 -13.23
N GLY A 104 -1.39 8.67 -12.12
CA GLY A 104 -1.98 8.41 -10.80
C GLY A 104 -3.21 9.28 -10.55
N ALA A 105 -3.88 8.99 -9.45
CA ALA A 105 -5.09 9.70 -9.03
C ALA A 105 -4.92 11.23 -9.04
N VAL A 106 -5.94 11.94 -9.45
CA VAL A 106 -6.03 13.40 -9.34
C VAL A 106 -6.88 13.75 -8.12
N SER A 107 -6.27 14.40 -7.13
CA SER A 107 -6.95 14.78 -5.89
C SER A 107 -7.10 16.29 -5.76
N MET A 108 -8.22 16.69 -5.17
CA MET A 108 -8.51 18.05 -4.78
C MET A 108 -8.95 18.08 -3.31
N SER A 109 -8.21 18.81 -2.45
CA SER A 109 -8.48 18.87 -1.02
C SER A 109 -8.64 20.31 -0.51
N GLY A 110 -9.39 20.46 0.57
CA GLY A 110 -9.65 21.75 1.21
C GLY A 110 -10.47 21.58 2.49
N SER A 111 -11.05 22.65 2.99
CA SER A 111 -11.91 22.63 4.18
C SER A 111 -13.17 21.77 4.03
N PHE A 112 -13.52 21.40 2.81
CA PHE A 112 -14.66 20.52 2.50
C PHE A 112 -14.29 19.03 2.62
N GLY A 113 -13.03 18.66 2.68
CA GLY A 113 -12.52 17.29 2.61
C GLY A 113 -11.63 17.10 1.38
N THR A 114 -11.53 15.86 0.91
CA THR A 114 -10.75 15.47 -0.28
C THR A 114 -11.64 14.77 -1.29
N LEU A 115 -11.56 15.21 -2.53
CA LEU A 115 -12.18 14.59 -3.68
C LEU A 115 -11.07 14.01 -4.57
N THR A 116 -11.18 12.73 -4.93
CA THR A 116 -10.19 12.01 -5.75
C THR A 116 -10.85 11.43 -6.99
N PHE A 117 -10.17 11.53 -8.11
CA PHE A 117 -10.57 10.98 -9.41
C PHE A 117 -9.48 10.04 -9.90
N ASP A 118 -9.86 8.84 -10.30
CA ASP A 118 -8.99 7.85 -10.91
C ASP A 118 -9.84 6.88 -11.74
N ASP A 119 -9.43 6.59 -12.95
CA ASP A 119 -10.20 5.73 -13.87
C ASP A 119 -9.95 4.27 -13.48
N ASP A 120 -10.91 3.65 -12.79
CA ASP A 120 -10.84 2.31 -12.21
C ASP A 120 -9.67 2.11 -11.19
N GLY A 121 -9.06 3.18 -10.69
CA GLY A 121 -7.90 3.11 -9.81
C GLY A 121 -8.20 3.31 -8.32
N ILE A 122 -9.47 3.48 -7.94
CA ILE A 122 -9.90 3.64 -6.55
C ILE A 122 -10.48 2.32 -6.05
N ASP A 123 -9.94 1.83 -4.92
CA ASP A 123 -10.37 0.59 -4.32
C ASP A 123 -11.81 0.66 -3.80
N ASN A 124 -12.51 -0.46 -3.88
CA ASN A 124 -13.75 -0.66 -3.17
C ASN A 124 -13.47 -0.64 -1.65
N LEU A 125 -14.20 0.17 -0.90
CA LEU A 125 -13.93 0.39 0.53
C LEU A 125 -14.35 -0.79 1.43
N TYR A 126 -15.02 -1.79 0.90
CA TYR A 126 -15.30 -3.06 1.57
C TYR A 126 -14.32 -4.15 1.15
N ASP A 127 -14.02 -4.25 -0.14
CA ASP A 127 -13.09 -5.22 -0.73
C ASP A 127 -11.96 -4.43 -1.41
N ASP A 128 -10.86 -4.23 -0.69
CA ASP A 128 -9.69 -3.48 -1.14
C ASP A 128 -8.88 -4.17 -2.25
N GLY A 129 -9.11 -5.46 -2.50
CA GLY A 129 -8.58 -6.18 -3.65
C GLY A 129 -9.29 -5.88 -4.98
N ASN A 130 -10.37 -5.11 -4.96
CA ASN A 130 -11.17 -4.75 -6.12
C ASN A 130 -11.08 -3.25 -6.41
N SER A 131 -10.12 -2.83 -7.23
CA SER A 131 -9.98 -1.46 -7.71
C SER A 131 -10.90 -1.24 -8.91
N ALA A 132 -12.04 -0.60 -8.70
CA ALA A 132 -13.04 -0.41 -9.73
C ALA A 132 -13.80 0.92 -9.62
N ALA A 133 -13.49 1.77 -8.63
CA ALA A 133 -14.15 3.06 -8.49
C ALA A 133 -13.36 4.20 -9.15
N ASP A 134 -14.09 5.18 -9.67
CA ASP A 134 -13.55 6.33 -10.40
C ASP A 134 -13.48 7.59 -9.56
N LEU A 135 -14.28 7.65 -8.51
CA LEU A 135 -14.47 8.83 -7.68
C LEU A 135 -14.48 8.45 -6.21
N SER A 136 -13.69 9.13 -5.39
CA SER A 136 -13.87 9.05 -3.94
C SER A 136 -13.97 10.43 -3.29
N TYR A 137 -14.69 10.47 -2.18
CA TYR A 137 -14.78 11.64 -1.32
C TYR A 137 -14.51 11.25 0.12
N SER A 138 -13.54 11.91 0.76
CA SER A 138 -13.23 11.70 2.17
C SER A 138 -13.34 13.00 2.97
N THR A 139 -13.86 12.88 4.19
CA THR A 139 -14.00 14.00 5.12
C THR A 139 -14.02 13.52 6.56
N THR A 140 -13.90 14.45 7.50
CA THR A 140 -14.05 14.19 8.94
C THR A 140 -15.16 15.04 9.50
N ILE A 141 -16.13 14.43 10.18
CA ILE A 141 -17.25 15.08 10.82
C ILE A 141 -17.19 14.85 12.33
N GLY A 142 -16.67 15.82 13.06
CA GLY A 142 -16.36 15.65 14.48
C GLY A 142 -15.25 14.63 14.71
N ALA A 143 -15.54 13.49 15.35
CA ALA A 143 -14.62 12.39 15.59
C ALA A 143 -14.80 11.23 14.59
N VAL A 144 -15.66 11.37 13.59
CA VAL A 144 -15.95 10.35 12.59
C VAL A 144 -15.22 10.69 11.30
N SER A 145 -14.36 9.81 10.80
CA SER A 145 -13.86 9.82 9.42
C SER A 145 -14.89 9.14 8.52
N LEU A 146 -15.13 9.69 7.34
CA LEU A 146 -16.04 9.14 6.34
C LEU A 146 -15.35 9.17 4.98
N THR A 147 -15.37 8.04 4.28
CA THR A 147 -14.98 7.94 2.87
C THR A 147 -16.12 7.28 2.10
N LEU A 148 -16.38 7.79 0.92
CA LEU A 148 -17.32 7.26 -0.05
C LEU A 148 -16.58 7.04 -1.36
N ALA A 149 -16.83 5.93 -2.04
CA ALA A 149 -16.30 5.68 -3.37
C ALA A 149 -17.44 5.32 -4.34
N HIS A 150 -17.26 5.64 -5.61
CA HIS A 150 -18.29 5.49 -6.65
C HIS A 150 -17.63 5.08 -7.97
N ASN A 151 -18.15 3.99 -8.57
CA ASN A 151 -17.85 3.57 -9.91
C ASN A 151 -18.89 4.19 -10.87
N THR A 152 -18.44 4.92 -11.89
CA THR A 152 -19.31 5.58 -12.85
C THR A 152 -19.76 4.67 -13.99
N ALA A 153 -19.07 3.56 -14.21
CA ALA A 153 -19.29 2.63 -15.31
C ALA A 153 -20.17 1.43 -14.91
N ASP A 154 -20.11 0.99 -13.65
CA ASP A 154 -20.90 -0.13 -13.14
C ASP A 154 -22.05 0.37 -12.24
N VAL A 155 -23.26 -0.10 -12.53
CA VAL A 155 -24.46 0.22 -11.75
C VAL A 155 -24.80 -0.86 -10.71
N ALA A 156 -24.14 -2.01 -10.77
CA ALA A 156 -24.37 -3.12 -9.83
C ALA A 156 -23.48 -3.00 -8.58
N ASP A 157 -22.23 -2.56 -8.78
CA ASP A 157 -21.21 -2.38 -7.73
C ASP A 157 -20.79 -0.90 -7.61
N ALA A 158 -21.79 -0.01 -7.73
CA ALA A 158 -21.54 1.41 -7.95
C ALA A 158 -21.00 2.16 -6.74
N ASN A 159 -21.30 1.73 -5.51
CA ASN A 159 -21.01 2.53 -4.33
C ASN A 159 -20.37 1.70 -3.22
N SER A 160 -19.36 2.28 -2.60
CA SER A 160 -18.85 1.76 -1.32
C SER A 160 -18.61 2.89 -0.32
N MET A 161 -18.53 2.53 0.96
CA MET A 161 -18.30 3.47 2.04
C MET A 161 -17.44 2.89 3.14
N SER A 162 -16.68 3.77 3.80
CA SER A 162 -15.98 3.48 5.05
C SER A 162 -16.23 4.58 6.06
N ALA A 163 -16.53 4.21 7.31
CA ALA A 163 -16.69 5.13 8.43
C ALA A 163 -15.86 4.67 9.61
N GLY A 164 -14.97 5.54 10.11
CA GLY A 164 -14.09 5.27 11.24
C GLY A 164 -14.41 6.18 12.43
N TYR A 165 -14.32 5.63 13.64
CA TYR A 165 -14.47 6.38 14.89
C TYR A 165 -13.46 5.87 15.92
N SER A 166 -12.74 6.78 16.56
CA SER A 166 -11.78 6.42 17.62
C SER A 166 -12.10 7.15 18.91
N ALA A 167 -12.19 6.42 20.00
CA ALA A 167 -12.39 6.97 21.36
C ALA A 167 -11.87 6.01 22.42
N SER A 168 -11.22 6.54 23.47
CA SER A 168 -10.83 5.78 24.67
C SER A 168 -10.00 4.52 24.39
N GLY A 169 -9.08 4.58 23.42
CA GLY A 169 -8.25 3.43 23.05
C GLY A 169 -8.95 2.41 22.15
N MET A 170 -10.21 2.65 21.77
CA MET A 170 -10.94 1.85 20.80
C MET A 170 -11.03 2.56 19.46
N THR A 171 -10.88 1.78 18.38
CA THR A 171 -11.16 2.22 17.01
C THR A 171 -12.21 1.30 16.42
N PHE A 172 -13.25 1.90 15.87
CA PHE A 172 -14.34 1.24 15.16
C PHE A 172 -14.23 1.58 13.68
N THR A 173 -14.35 0.60 12.81
CA THR A 173 -14.44 0.82 11.36
C THR A 173 -15.64 0.05 10.81
N LEU A 174 -16.47 0.73 10.07
CA LEU A 174 -17.58 0.16 9.32
C LEU A 174 -17.30 0.36 7.84
N THR A 175 -17.35 -0.71 7.07
CA THR A 175 -17.31 -0.66 5.60
C THR A 175 -18.55 -1.30 5.02
N ALA A 176 -18.95 -0.85 3.85
CA ALA A 176 -20.03 -1.45 3.10
C ALA A 176 -19.86 -1.17 1.61
N SER A 177 -20.35 -2.08 0.76
CA SER A 177 -20.43 -1.90 -0.68
C SER A 177 -21.77 -2.42 -1.22
N GLU A 178 -22.18 -1.86 -2.34
CA GLU A 178 -23.19 -2.46 -3.19
C GLU A 178 -22.52 -3.53 -4.05
N ASP A 179 -23.18 -4.63 -4.26
CA ASP A 179 -22.76 -5.77 -5.04
C ASP A 179 -23.98 -6.32 -5.82
N ALA A 180 -23.77 -6.92 -6.97
CA ALA A 180 -24.84 -7.51 -7.78
C ALA A 180 -25.68 -8.55 -7.00
N ALA A 181 -25.12 -9.21 -5.99
CA ALA A 181 -25.80 -10.17 -5.12
C ALA A 181 -26.49 -9.52 -3.91
N GLY A 182 -26.27 -8.22 -3.64
CA GLY A 182 -26.85 -7.50 -2.51
C GLY A 182 -25.91 -6.43 -1.93
N THR A 183 -25.82 -6.37 -0.61
CA THR A 183 -24.93 -5.45 0.09
C THR A 183 -23.94 -6.25 0.92
N SER A 184 -22.67 -5.96 0.74
CA SER A 184 -21.58 -6.45 1.60
C SER A 184 -21.31 -5.44 2.71
N ASN A 185 -20.95 -5.91 3.90
CA ASN A 185 -20.58 -5.02 5.01
C ASN A 185 -19.62 -5.69 5.98
N ALA A 186 -18.74 -4.90 6.58
CA ALA A 186 -17.87 -5.34 7.66
C ALA A 186 -17.85 -4.31 8.79
N LEU A 187 -17.81 -4.79 10.02
CA LEU A 187 -17.58 -4.00 11.22
C LEU A 187 -16.34 -4.55 11.91
N SER A 188 -15.37 -3.69 12.16
CA SER A 188 -14.20 -4.04 12.97
C SER A 188 -14.06 -3.15 14.20
N VAL A 189 -13.49 -3.70 15.25
CA VAL A 189 -13.15 -3.02 16.49
C VAL A 189 -11.72 -3.40 16.87
N ALA A 190 -10.86 -2.40 17.05
CA ALA A 190 -9.55 -2.57 17.66
C ALA A 190 -9.52 -1.88 19.02
N TYR A 191 -8.95 -2.53 20.01
CA TYR A 191 -8.81 -2.02 21.37
C TYR A 191 -7.37 -2.14 21.86
N ALA A 192 -6.71 -1.02 22.10
CA ALA A 192 -5.42 -0.96 22.76
C ALA A 192 -5.63 -1.11 24.29
N LEU A 193 -5.41 -2.32 24.80
CA LEU A 193 -5.52 -2.60 26.24
C LEU A 193 -4.43 -1.89 27.04
N ASN A 194 -3.23 -1.80 26.47
CA ASN A 194 -2.08 -1.04 26.95
C ASN A 194 -1.07 -0.84 25.81
N ASP A 195 0.10 -0.25 26.07
CA ASP A 195 1.14 0.03 25.06
C ASP A 195 1.70 -1.20 24.36
N SER A 196 1.45 -2.40 24.89
CA SER A 196 2.02 -3.66 24.37
C SER A 196 0.98 -4.68 23.93
N VAL A 197 -0.28 -4.50 24.30
CA VAL A 197 -1.34 -5.49 24.03
C VAL A 197 -2.50 -4.81 23.32
N SER A 198 -2.89 -5.33 22.17
CA SER A 198 -4.11 -4.97 21.48
C SER A 198 -5.00 -6.19 21.22
N LEU A 199 -6.29 -5.94 21.18
CA LEU A 199 -7.33 -6.91 20.88
C LEU A 199 -8.10 -6.42 19.65
N THR A 200 -8.50 -7.32 18.79
CA THR A 200 -9.32 -7.02 17.61
C THR A 200 -10.54 -7.95 17.59
N GLY A 201 -11.59 -7.45 16.98
CA GLY A 201 -12.77 -8.26 16.67
C GLY A 201 -13.41 -7.72 15.42
N SER A 202 -13.86 -8.58 14.52
CA SER A 202 -14.58 -8.17 13.32
C SER A 202 -15.76 -9.10 13.03
N SER A 203 -16.68 -8.57 12.27
CA SER A 203 -17.76 -9.32 11.65
C SER A 203 -17.85 -8.86 10.22
N ASP A 204 -17.61 -9.74 9.29
CA ASP A 204 -17.63 -9.53 7.87
C ASP A 204 -18.77 -10.33 7.24
N GLN A 205 -19.49 -9.72 6.32
CA GLN A 205 -20.58 -10.35 5.57
C GLN A 205 -20.55 -9.88 4.12
N ALA A 206 -20.00 -10.71 3.26
CA ALA A 206 -20.14 -10.54 1.81
C ALA A 206 -21.60 -10.77 1.37
N ALA A 207 -22.00 -10.12 0.29
CA ALA A 207 -23.35 -10.23 -0.26
C ALA A 207 -23.71 -11.69 -0.59
N GLY A 208 -24.81 -12.16 -0.04
CA GLY A 208 -25.27 -13.53 -0.22
C GLY A 208 -24.49 -14.61 0.54
N ALA A 209 -23.49 -14.25 1.33
CA ALA A 209 -22.69 -15.17 2.15
C ALA A 209 -23.12 -15.17 3.63
N GLU A 210 -22.65 -16.16 4.38
CA GLU A 210 -22.75 -16.17 5.83
C GLU A 210 -21.70 -15.23 6.43
N SER A 211 -22.02 -14.67 7.61
CA SER A 211 -21.10 -13.76 8.31
C SER A 211 -19.91 -14.51 8.91
N VAL A 212 -18.71 -14.06 8.61
CA VAL A 212 -17.47 -14.49 9.23
C VAL A 212 -17.15 -13.55 10.41
N GLN A 213 -16.86 -14.11 11.57
CA GLN A 213 -16.51 -13.38 12.78
C GLN A 213 -15.10 -13.77 13.20
N THR A 214 -14.22 -12.78 13.30
CA THR A 214 -12.82 -12.99 13.66
C THR A 214 -12.50 -12.29 14.98
N ILE A 215 -11.72 -12.93 15.80
CA ILE A 215 -11.11 -12.32 16.98
C ILE A 215 -9.59 -12.42 16.86
N GLY A 216 -8.89 -11.40 17.34
CA GLY A 216 -7.44 -11.38 17.33
C GLY A 216 -6.85 -10.74 18.57
N ALA A 217 -5.59 -11.03 18.80
CA ALA A 217 -4.79 -10.41 19.83
C ALA A 217 -3.35 -10.25 19.36
N SER A 218 -2.72 -9.13 19.71
CA SER A 218 -1.31 -8.92 19.46
C SER A 218 -0.60 -8.38 20.68
N THR A 219 0.69 -8.75 20.81
CA THR A 219 1.53 -8.30 21.92
C THR A 219 3.00 -8.30 21.52
N THR A 220 3.83 -7.61 22.33
CA THR A 220 5.28 -7.69 22.23
C THR A 220 5.86 -8.22 23.52
N LEU A 221 6.53 -9.37 23.45
CA LEU A 221 7.16 -10.06 24.56
C LEU A 221 8.67 -10.16 24.35
N ASN A 222 9.47 -9.47 25.17
CA ASN A 222 10.93 -9.49 25.09
C ASN A 222 11.49 -9.14 23.69
N GLY A 223 10.83 -8.23 22.99
CA GLY A 223 11.23 -7.82 21.63
C GLY A 223 10.68 -8.70 20.51
N VAL A 224 9.96 -9.78 20.84
CA VAL A 224 9.21 -10.57 19.85
C VAL A 224 7.78 -10.03 19.77
N SER A 225 7.35 -9.59 18.61
CA SER A 225 5.94 -9.34 18.32
C SER A 225 5.23 -10.66 18.05
N VAL A 226 4.05 -10.81 18.59
CA VAL A 226 3.18 -11.98 18.41
C VAL A 226 1.80 -11.46 18.03
N SER A 227 1.23 -11.95 16.95
CA SER A 227 -0.15 -11.73 16.54
C SER A 227 -0.83 -13.06 16.33
N VAL A 228 -2.05 -13.20 16.76
CA VAL A 228 -2.88 -14.39 16.53
C VAL A 228 -4.30 -13.95 16.21
N SER A 229 -4.90 -14.59 15.23
CA SER A 229 -6.31 -14.45 14.91
C SER A 229 -7.00 -15.80 14.76
N SER A 230 -8.33 -15.81 14.93
CA SER A 230 -9.15 -16.99 14.68
C SER A 230 -10.57 -16.58 14.32
N ALA A 231 -11.17 -17.26 13.36
CA ALA A 231 -12.52 -17.00 12.91
C ALA A 231 -13.47 -18.19 13.11
N ASN A 232 -14.78 -17.92 12.98
CA ASN A 232 -15.82 -18.91 13.18
C ASN A 232 -15.96 -19.92 12.01
N ASP A 233 -15.29 -19.67 10.89
CA ASP A 233 -15.17 -20.60 9.76
C ASP A 233 -14.01 -21.60 9.90
N SER A 234 -13.31 -21.56 11.03
CA SER A 234 -12.14 -22.36 11.38
C SER A 234 -10.81 -21.88 10.81
N THR A 235 -10.76 -20.72 10.18
CA THR A 235 -9.49 -20.09 9.81
C THR A 235 -8.79 -19.55 11.06
N TRP A 236 -7.48 -19.60 11.06
CA TRP A 236 -6.62 -19.00 12.07
C TRP A 236 -5.27 -18.62 11.48
N ASP A 237 -4.62 -17.66 12.11
CA ASP A 237 -3.32 -17.16 11.70
C ASP A 237 -2.46 -16.84 12.92
N LEU A 238 -1.15 -17.09 12.83
CA LEU A 238 -0.15 -16.74 13.83
C LEU A 238 1.06 -16.08 13.16
N ASP A 239 1.31 -14.83 13.53
CA ASP A 239 2.49 -14.08 13.09
C ASP A 239 3.46 -13.84 14.23
N LEU A 240 4.73 -13.98 13.94
CA LEU A 240 5.84 -13.64 14.80
C LEU A 240 6.76 -12.64 14.11
N GLY A 241 7.23 -11.63 14.85
CA GLY A 241 8.22 -10.69 14.36
C GLY A 241 9.32 -10.47 15.39
N TYR A 242 10.57 -10.36 14.95
CA TYR A 242 11.70 -10.10 15.82
C TYR A 242 12.75 -9.22 15.15
N THR A 243 13.21 -8.20 15.85
CA THR A 243 14.28 -7.33 15.34
C THR A 243 15.51 -7.47 16.21
N ALA A 244 16.63 -7.87 15.62
CA ALA A 244 17.92 -8.02 16.28
C ALA A 244 19.08 -7.67 15.36
N GLY A 245 20.05 -6.91 15.85
CA GLY A 245 21.29 -6.60 15.13
C GLY A 245 21.09 -5.86 13.79
N GLY A 246 19.96 -5.17 13.63
CA GLY A 246 19.59 -4.48 12.39
C GLY A 246 18.83 -5.35 11.38
N TYR A 247 18.59 -6.63 11.71
CA TYR A 247 17.72 -7.52 10.93
C TYR A 247 16.30 -7.52 11.50
N ALA A 248 15.30 -7.41 10.65
CA ALA A 248 13.91 -7.71 10.97
C ALA A 248 13.59 -9.09 10.38
N LEU A 249 13.05 -9.97 11.22
CA LEU A 249 12.67 -11.34 10.90
C LEU A 249 11.17 -11.47 11.11
N THR A 250 10.47 -12.14 10.20
CA THR A 250 9.06 -12.50 10.36
C THR A 250 8.86 -13.98 10.14
N TYR A 251 7.83 -14.54 10.74
CA TYR A 251 7.34 -15.89 10.51
C TYR A 251 5.83 -15.88 10.67
N GLY A 252 5.11 -16.35 9.67
CA GLY A 252 3.66 -16.54 9.67
C GLY A 252 3.30 -18.00 9.44
N VAL A 253 2.18 -18.46 10.03
CA VAL A 253 1.62 -19.79 9.80
C VAL A 253 0.11 -19.75 10.00
N ASP A 254 -0.63 -20.47 9.17
CA ASP A 254 -2.09 -20.53 9.11
C ASP A 254 -2.67 -21.93 9.36
N GLU A 255 -4.01 -22.07 9.27
CA GLU A 255 -4.75 -23.33 9.46
C GLU A 255 -4.46 -24.40 8.41
N THR A 256 -3.85 -24.03 7.28
CA THR A 256 -3.51 -25.00 6.21
C THR A 256 -2.12 -25.62 6.41
N ASP A 257 -1.44 -25.29 7.52
CA ASP A 257 -0.03 -25.55 7.77
C ASP A 257 0.89 -24.81 6.78
N GLY A 258 0.35 -23.82 6.03
CA GLY A 258 1.11 -22.88 5.22
C GLY A 258 1.95 -21.98 6.10
N TRP A 259 3.22 -21.82 5.78
CA TRP A 259 4.09 -20.92 6.53
C TRP A 259 4.99 -20.10 5.62
N THR A 260 5.29 -18.90 6.06
CA THR A 260 6.27 -18.00 5.43
C THR A 260 7.31 -17.53 6.45
N ALA A 261 8.52 -17.27 5.99
CA ALA A 261 9.55 -16.65 6.81
C ALA A 261 10.35 -15.63 5.99
N THR A 262 10.48 -14.41 6.51
CA THR A 262 11.24 -13.36 5.84
C THR A 262 12.33 -12.77 6.70
N ALA A 263 13.32 -12.18 6.05
CA ALA A 263 14.40 -11.44 6.70
C ALA A 263 14.71 -10.18 5.90
N THR A 264 14.72 -9.02 6.56
CA THR A 264 15.10 -7.77 5.94
C THR A 264 16.18 -7.05 6.75
N THR A 265 17.03 -6.29 6.07
CA THR A 265 18.01 -5.42 6.74
C THR A 265 18.36 -4.23 5.88
N SER A 266 18.55 -3.06 6.51
CA SER A 266 19.04 -1.87 5.84
C SER A 266 20.53 -1.99 5.55
N LEU A 267 20.91 -1.73 4.30
CA LEU A 267 22.32 -1.65 3.88
C LEU A 267 22.86 -0.21 3.91
N GLY A 268 21.98 0.76 4.26
CA GLY A 268 22.31 2.19 4.23
C GLY A 268 22.12 2.82 2.84
N GLY A 269 22.10 4.16 2.80
CA GLY A 269 21.97 4.91 1.53
C GLY A 269 20.69 4.68 0.75
N GLY A 270 19.59 4.31 1.41
CA GLY A 270 18.32 3.97 0.75
C GLY A 270 18.25 2.52 0.25
N ALA A 271 19.27 1.69 0.51
CA ALA A 271 19.28 0.30 0.10
C ALA A 271 18.80 -0.63 1.23
N THR A 272 18.03 -1.66 0.86
CA THR A 272 17.52 -2.71 1.75
C THR A 272 17.76 -4.08 1.11
N PHE A 273 18.27 -5.02 1.89
CA PHE A 273 18.29 -6.44 1.52
C PHE A 273 17.03 -7.10 2.08
N ALA A 274 16.41 -7.96 1.28
CA ALA A 274 15.27 -8.79 1.67
C ALA A 274 15.45 -10.22 1.16
N ALA A 275 15.01 -11.18 1.95
CA ALA A 275 14.94 -12.59 1.57
C ALA A 275 13.73 -13.24 2.23
N GLY A 276 13.12 -14.22 1.56
CA GLY A 276 11.97 -14.96 2.06
C GLY A 276 11.97 -16.41 1.58
N VAL A 277 11.27 -17.26 2.32
CA VAL A 277 10.99 -18.66 2.01
C VAL A 277 9.58 -19.00 2.48
N SER A 278 8.89 -19.88 1.75
CA SER A 278 7.55 -20.37 2.09
C SER A 278 7.50 -21.90 2.20
N SER A 279 6.37 -22.41 2.70
CA SER A 279 6.07 -23.86 2.75
C SER A 279 5.94 -24.48 1.37
N ASP A 280 5.68 -23.68 0.33
CA ASP A 280 5.44 -24.14 -1.04
C ASP A 280 6.72 -24.23 -1.88
N ASP A 281 7.89 -24.32 -1.19
CA ASP A 281 9.22 -24.35 -1.81
C ASP A 281 9.56 -23.05 -2.58
N GLU A 282 8.87 -21.97 -2.29
CA GLU A 282 9.15 -20.66 -2.84
C GLU A 282 10.26 -19.96 -2.08
N MET A 283 11.09 -19.22 -2.78
CA MET A 283 12.13 -18.40 -2.16
C MET A 283 12.55 -17.21 -3.01
N TYR A 284 12.97 -16.16 -2.35
CA TYR A 284 13.63 -15.03 -3.00
C TYR A 284 14.74 -14.45 -2.15
N ALA A 285 15.67 -13.75 -2.81
CA ALA A 285 16.65 -12.90 -2.15
C ALA A 285 17.08 -11.77 -3.08
N GLY A 286 17.11 -10.55 -2.57
CA GLY A 286 17.46 -9.40 -3.40
C GLY A 286 17.72 -8.12 -2.62
N VAL A 287 18.00 -7.07 -3.39
CA VAL A 287 18.26 -5.73 -2.87
C VAL A 287 17.36 -4.74 -3.57
N SER A 288 16.76 -3.85 -2.79
CA SER A 288 16.01 -2.71 -3.28
C SER A 288 16.69 -1.40 -2.91
N PHE A 289 16.43 -0.35 -3.69
CA PHE A 289 16.94 1.01 -3.50
C PHE A 289 15.80 2.00 -3.65
N ALA A 290 15.80 3.03 -2.80
CA ALA A 290 14.97 4.22 -2.97
C ALA A 290 15.84 5.47 -3.05
N PHE A 291 15.53 6.41 -3.95
CA PHE A 291 16.28 7.65 -4.17
C PHE A 291 15.37 8.82 -4.59
#